data_f74d231b39e997a43580f4d3350c19ea
#
_entry.id   f74d231b39e997a43580f4d3350c19ea
#
_cell.length_a   1.000
_cell.length_b   1.000
_cell.length_c   1.000
_cell.angle_alpha   90.00
_cell.angle_beta   90.00
_cell.angle_gamma   90.00
#
_symmetry.space_group_name_H-M   'P 1'
#
loop_
_entity.id
_entity.type
_entity.pdbx_description
1 polymer ?
#
loop_
_entity_poly.entity_id
_entity_poly.type
_entity_poly.pdbx_seq_one_letter_code
_entity_poly.pdbx_strand_id
1 'polypeptide(L)'
;MAPKIIEGAKRGRGRPSVFDRDAALEEAMKLFWERGYQGTSFDDLIAAMGISASSFYNSFGSKEELYCEATQSYLDSSGRWFFGILNDESTDTRTAFSRLFAATAEEFTRGDHPPGCMISLACAHTPPALKSIREMMVELRAFSEGAMAERIRKGIADGDVPADIDVEMLAAFFSAVARGLAGQARDGASREKLAEIGRLAMRAWPAGNGTRRSKPVKSKGARGAAQTAVRRLS
;
A
#
# COMPACT_ATOMS: atom_id res chain seq x y z
N MET A 1 -21.66 36.03 61.88
CA MET A 1 -21.94 35.02 60.81
C MET A 1 -20.83 35.11 59.80
N ALA A 2 -19.93 34.13 59.80
CA ALA A 2 -18.82 34.06 58.86
C ALA A 2 -19.23 33.25 57.64
N PRO A 3 -18.78 33.56 56.36
CA PRO A 3 -19.14 32.82 55.18
C PRO A 3 -18.28 31.57 55.07
N LYS A 4 -18.95 30.43 54.70
CA LYS A 4 -18.35 29.12 54.40
C LYS A 4 -17.47 29.20 53.18
N ILE A 5 -16.22 28.75 53.32
CA ILE A 5 -15.27 28.50 52.24
C ILE A 5 -15.69 27.20 51.54
N ILE A 6 -15.98 27.27 50.23
CA ILE A 6 -16.27 26.11 49.40
C ILE A 6 -14.94 25.48 49.05
N GLU A 7 -14.65 24.28 49.56
CA GLU A 7 -13.51 23.45 49.17
C GLU A 7 -13.62 23.07 47.67
N GLY A 8 -12.61 23.48 46.91
CA GLY A 8 -12.47 23.10 45.51
C GLY A 8 -12.25 21.59 45.34
N ALA A 9 -13.15 20.93 44.62
CA ALA A 9 -13.03 19.53 44.25
C ALA A 9 -11.71 19.31 43.49
N LYS A 10 -10.81 18.51 44.04
CA LYS A 10 -9.63 17.96 43.35
C LYS A 10 -10.12 17.16 42.13
N ARG A 11 -9.89 17.69 40.93
CA ARG A 11 -9.99 16.88 39.70
C ARG A 11 -9.02 15.70 39.84
N GLY A 12 -9.57 14.47 39.96
CA GLY A 12 -8.81 13.25 39.94
C GLY A 12 -8.00 13.17 38.64
N ARG A 13 -6.70 12.90 38.75
CA ARG A 13 -5.87 12.47 37.62
C ARG A 13 -6.55 11.25 37.04
N GLY A 14 -7.13 11.40 35.83
CA GLY A 14 -7.65 10.27 35.07
C GLY A 14 -6.55 9.22 34.95
N ARG A 15 -6.94 7.94 35.05
CA ARG A 15 -6.07 6.78 34.79
C ARG A 15 -5.38 7.05 33.44
N PRO A 16 -4.02 6.92 33.32
CA PRO A 16 -3.36 7.05 32.05
C PRO A 16 -4.07 6.13 31.06
N SER A 17 -4.50 6.64 29.90
CA SER A 17 -5.01 5.78 28.83
C SER A 17 -3.93 4.74 28.56
N VAL A 18 -4.29 3.47 28.59
CA VAL A 18 -3.37 2.40 28.20
C VAL A 18 -2.90 2.75 26.79
N PHE A 19 -1.59 2.90 26.60
CA PHE A 19 -0.99 3.19 25.30
C PHE A 19 -1.38 2.06 24.33
N ASP A 20 -2.15 2.41 23.31
CA ASP A 20 -2.52 1.50 22.23
C ASP A 20 -1.47 1.65 21.12
N ARG A 21 -0.58 0.66 21.06
CA ARG A 21 0.54 0.64 20.11
C ARG A 21 0.05 0.51 18.66
N ASP A 22 -0.99 -0.27 18.43
CA ASP A 22 -1.52 -0.52 17.08
C ASP A 22 -2.22 0.73 16.54
N ALA A 23 -3.00 1.42 17.39
CA ALA A 23 -3.60 2.69 17.02
C ALA A 23 -2.53 3.76 16.73
N ALA A 24 -1.47 3.83 17.53
CA ALA A 24 -0.36 4.74 17.29
C ALA A 24 0.39 4.44 15.98
N LEU A 25 0.60 3.17 15.65
CA LEU A 25 1.19 2.73 14.38
C LEU A 25 0.30 3.12 13.19
N GLU A 26 -1.01 2.97 13.30
CA GLU A 26 -1.95 3.36 12.25
C GLU A 26 -1.90 4.88 11.97
N GLU A 27 -1.85 5.70 13.00
CA GLU A 27 -1.72 7.16 12.83
C GLU A 27 -0.37 7.54 12.22
N ALA A 28 0.72 6.89 12.61
CA ALA A 28 2.02 7.08 11.97
C ALA A 28 2.01 6.64 10.51
N MET A 29 1.38 5.52 10.18
CA MET A 29 1.23 5.02 8.81
C MET A 29 0.46 6.02 7.93
N LYS A 30 -0.66 6.56 8.41
CA LYS A 30 -1.43 7.58 7.69
C LYS A 30 -0.61 8.84 7.44
N LEU A 31 0.13 9.29 8.45
CA LEU A 31 0.98 10.47 8.35
C LEU A 31 2.13 10.29 7.35
N PHE A 32 2.79 9.13 7.36
CA PHE A 32 3.80 8.78 6.37
C PHE A 32 3.22 8.64 4.96
N TRP A 33 2.01 8.10 4.84
CA TRP A 33 1.32 8.01 3.55
C TRP A 33 1.00 9.38 2.99
N GLU A 34 0.55 10.31 3.84
CA GLU A 34 0.20 11.67 3.44
C GLU A 34 1.42 12.50 3.06
N ARG A 35 2.49 12.49 3.89
CA ARG A 35 3.62 13.43 3.80
C ARG A 35 4.92 12.80 3.32
N GLY A 36 4.97 11.49 3.24
CA GLY A 36 6.21 10.74 2.98
C GLY A 36 7.17 10.76 4.17
N TYR A 37 8.22 9.96 4.10
CA TYR A 37 9.21 9.85 5.18
C TYR A 37 9.88 11.18 5.53
N GLN A 38 10.31 11.95 4.51
CA GLN A 38 11.05 13.21 4.73
C GLN A 38 10.14 14.35 5.20
N GLY A 39 8.91 14.41 4.67
CA GLY A 39 7.93 15.44 5.02
C GLY A 39 7.30 15.26 6.41
N THR A 40 7.66 14.18 7.12
CA THR A 40 7.15 13.88 8.47
C THR A 40 8.27 14.11 9.48
N SER A 41 8.13 15.09 10.37
CA SER A 41 9.08 15.31 11.46
C SER A 41 8.85 14.34 12.62
N PHE A 42 9.81 14.26 13.54
CA PHE A 42 9.66 13.50 14.79
C PHE A 42 8.52 14.09 15.66
N ASP A 43 8.43 15.41 15.72
CA ASP A 43 7.41 16.09 16.50
C ASP A 43 6.01 15.85 15.91
N ASP A 44 5.87 15.82 14.57
CA ASP A 44 4.61 15.44 13.93
C ASP A 44 4.18 14.02 14.30
N LEU A 45 5.13 13.08 14.35
CA LEU A 45 4.85 11.68 14.70
C LEU A 45 4.35 11.56 16.14
N ILE A 46 5.07 12.09 17.12
CA ILE A 46 4.66 11.98 18.52
C ILE A 46 3.34 12.71 18.79
N ALA A 47 3.09 13.82 18.09
CA ALA A 47 1.82 14.52 18.16
C ALA A 47 0.65 13.71 17.58
N ALA A 48 0.81 13.15 16.38
CA ALA A 48 -0.20 12.32 15.72
C ALA A 48 -0.48 11.03 16.49
N MET A 49 0.57 10.37 16.98
CA MET A 49 0.49 9.12 17.77
C MET A 49 -0.04 9.35 19.19
N GLY A 50 -0.07 10.61 19.69
CA GLY A 50 -0.52 10.94 21.03
C GLY A 50 0.38 10.41 22.15
N ILE A 51 1.70 10.28 21.90
CA ILE A 51 2.68 9.66 22.82
C ILE A 51 3.82 10.61 23.16
N SER A 52 4.54 10.30 24.24
CA SER A 52 5.77 11.01 24.60
C SER A 52 6.96 10.53 23.77
N ALA A 53 8.02 11.34 23.65
CA ALA A 53 9.26 10.95 23.01
C ALA A 53 9.87 9.68 23.63
N SER A 54 9.82 9.53 24.96
CA SER A 54 10.32 8.32 25.64
C SER A 54 9.50 7.08 25.30
N SER A 55 8.17 7.20 25.19
CA SER A 55 7.29 6.10 24.76
C SER A 55 7.58 5.71 23.32
N PHE A 56 7.84 6.69 22.45
CA PHE A 56 8.20 6.44 21.06
C PHE A 56 9.46 5.58 20.96
N TYR A 57 10.57 6.01 21.56
CA TYR A 57 11.82 5.26 21.49
C TYR A 57 11.72 3.86 22.11
N ASN A 58 10.97 3.70 23.20
CA ASN A 58 10.76 2.40 23.84
C ASN A 58 9.92 1.43 22.99
N SER A 59 8.98 1.96 22.18
CA SER A 59 8.03 1.12 21.44
C SER A 59 8.43 0.88 19.99
N PHE A 60 9.10 1.85 19.35
CA PHE A 60 9.36 1.87 17.92
C PHE A 60 10.85 2.05 17.56
N GLY A 61 11.70 2.31 18.54
CA GLY A 61 13.15 2.49 18.33
C GLY A 61 13.47 3.80 17.61
N SER A 62 13.43 3.82 16.31
CA SER A 62 13.77 4.97 15.47
C SER A 62 12.63 5.32 14.50
N LYS A 63 12.72 6.50 13.88
CA LYS A 63 11.79 6.89 12.80
C LYS A 63 11.89 5.95 11.60
N GLU A 64 13.08 5.43 11.32
CA GLU A 64 13.31 4.50 10.21
C GLU A 64 12.66 3.15 10.51
N GLU A 65 12.82 2.61 11.71
CA GLU A 65 12.17 1.36 12.16
C GLU A 65 10.65 1.52 12.15
N LEU A 66 10.12 2.63 12.68
CA LEU A 66 8.69 2.93 12.60
C LEU A 66 8.20 3.01 11.15
N TYR A 67 8.98 3.60 10.23
CA TYR A 67 8.59 3.66 8.82
C TYR A 67 8.54 2.29 8.15
N CYS A 68 9.48 1.41 8.48
CA CYS A 68 9.47 0.02 8.01
C CYS A 68 8.22 -0.72 8.54
N GLU A 69 7.92 -0.57 9.83
CA GLU A 69 6.77 -1.20 10.45
C GLU A 69 5.43 -0.65 9.90
N ALA A 70 5.33 0.67 9.71
CA ALA A 70 4.17 1.31 9.09
C ALA A 70 3.98 0.86 7.63
N THR A 71 5.08 0.65 6.89
CA THR A 71 5.03 0.11 5.53
C THR A 71 4.51 -1.33 5.52
N GLN A 72 4.94 -2.17 6.48
CA GLN A 72 4.42 -3.53 6.62
C GLN A 72 2.93 -3.52 6.99
N SER A 73 2.53 -2.67 7.93
CA SER A 73 1.11 -2.51 8.32
C SER A 73 0.25 -2.08 7.13
N TYR A 74 0.75 -1.17 6.28
CA TYR A 74 0.09 -0.78 5.04
C TYR A 74 -0.12 -1.97 4.09
N LEU A 75 0.90 -2.80 3.88
CA LEU A 75 0.81 -3.98 3.01
C LEU A 75 -0.21 -5.01 3.52
N ASP A 76 -0.25 -5.20 4.84
CA ASP A 76 -1.12 -6.18 5.50
C ASP A 76 -2.58 -5.70 5.62
N SER A 77 -2.84 -4.41 5.46
CA SER A 77 -4.16 -3.79 5.52
C SER A 77 -4.59 -3.22 4.17
N SER A 78 -4.28 -1.94 3.94
CA SER A 78 -4.72 -1.17 2.77
C SER A 78 -4.14 -1.64 1.44
N GLY A 79 -3.02 -2.36 1.43
CA GLY A 79 -2.41 -2.93 0.21
C GLY A 79 -2.84 -4.36 -0.15
N ARG A 80 -3.55 -5.04 0.76
CA ARG A 80 -3.89 -6.48 0.62
C ARG A 80 -4.73 -6.80 -0.62
N TRP A 81 -5.64 -5.93 -0.99
CA TRP A 81 -6.57 -6.12 -2.12
C TRP A 81 -5.84 -6.38 -3.44
N PHE A 82 -4.69 -5.73 -3.65
CA PHE A 82 -3.90 -5.83 -4.87
C PHE A 82 -3.48 -7.29 -5.16
N PHE A 83 -2.85 -7.92 -4.19
CA PHE A 83 -2.43 -9.33 -4.30
C PHE A 83 -3.62 -10.29 -4.28
N GLY A 84 -4.70 -9.94 -3.58
CA GLY A 84 -5.94 -10.71 -3.57
C GLY A 84 -6.54 -10.83 -4.97
N ILE A 85 -6.57 -9.75 -5.74
CA ILE A 85 -7.08 -9.76 -7.12
C ILE A 85 -6.15 -10.53 -8.07
N LEU A 86 -4.83 -10.31 -7.98
CA LEU A 86 -3.87 -10.99 -8.86
C LEU A 86 -3.80 -12.51 -8.60
N ASN A 87 -4.02 -12.94 -7.36
CA ASN A 87 -4.00 -14.34 -6.96
C ASN A 87 -5.38 -15.04 -7.06
N ASP A 88 -6.43 -14.32 -7.50
CA ASP A 88 -7.75 -14.90 -7.71
C ASP A 88 -7.76 -15.79 -8.97
N GLU A 89 -7.67 -17.10 -8.76
CA GLU A 89 -7.67 -18.09 -9.83
C GLU A 89 -9.06 -18.36 -10.43
N SER A 90 -10.12 -17.78 -9.87
CA SER A 90 -11.49 -17.96 -10.37
C SER A 90 -11.79 -17.17 -11.65
N THR A 91 -10.92 -16.21 -12.02
CA THR A 91 -11.06 -15.36 -13.20
C THR A 91 -9.90 -15.51 -14.18
N ASP A 92 -10.17 -15.25 -15.48
CA ASP A 92 -9.09 -15.13 -16.47
C ASP A 92 -8.20 -13.90 -16.20
N THR A 93 -7.01 -13.90 -16.80
CA THR A 93 -5.99 -12.88 -16.54
C THR A 93 -6.44 -11.48 -16.97
N ARG A 94 -7.11 -11.34 -18.10
CA ARG A 94 -7.62 -10.05 -18.56
C ARG A 94 -8.67 -9.48 -17.60
N THR A 95 -9.56 -10.33 -17.12
CA THR A 95 -10.57 -9.96 -16.11
C THR A 95 -9.91 -9.57 -14.79
N ALA A 96 -8.89 -10.28 -14.34
CA ALA A 96 -8.12 -9.93 -13.13
C ALA A 96 -7.50 -8.53 -13.27
N PHE A 97 -6.85 -8.19 -14.38
CA PHE A 97 -6.30 -6.85 -14.62
C PHE A 97 -7.38 -5.76 -14.73
N SER A 98 -8.52 -6.06 -15.36
CA SER A 98 -9.64 -5.13 -15.42
C SER A 98 -10.19 -4.82 -14.02
N ARG A 99 -10.34 -5.84 -13.17
CA ARG A 99 -10.74 -5.69 -11.76
C ARG A 99 -9.67 -4.95 -10.96
N LEU A 100 -8.39 -5.18 -11.24
CA LEU A 100 -7.29 -4.48 -10.58
C LEU A 100 -7.38 -2.98 -10.80
N PHE A 101 -7.58 -2.52 -12.04
CA PHE A 101 -7.71 -1.09 -12.32
C PHE A 101 -9.00 -0.48 -11.76
N ALA A 102 -10.11 -1.21 -11.77
CA ALA A 102 -11.35 -0.77 -11.14
C ALA A 102 -11.16 -0.59 -9.61
N ALA A 103 -10.57 -1.58 -8.95
CA ALA A 103 -10.25 -1.52 -7.54
C ALA A 103 -9.21 -0.42 -7.22
N THR A 104 -8.21 -0.20 -8.10
CA THR A 104 -7.24 0.90 -7.97
C THR A 104 -7.96 2.26 -7.94
N ALA A 105 -8.93 2.48 -8.84
CA ALA A 105 -9.68 3.73 -8.86
C ALA A 105 -10.51 3.93 -7.58
N GLU A 106 -11.08 2.86 -7.05
CA GLU A 106 -11.86 2.87 -5.82
C GLU A 106 -10.97 3.12 -4.60
N GLU A 107 -9.95 2.29 -4.40
CA GLU A 107 -9.09 2.35 -3.22
C GLU A 107 -8.29 3.64 -3.15
N PHE A 108 -7.77 4.14 -4.29
CA PHE A 108 -6.96 5.36 -4.28
C PHE A 108 -7.75 6.64 -4.05
N THR A 109 -9.08 6.58 -4.11
CA THR A 109 -9.98 7.73 -3.89
C THR A 109 -10.89 7.57 -2.67
N ARG A 110 -10.67 6.52 -1.85
CA ARG A 110 -11.41 6.35 -0.59
C ARG A 110 -11.14 7.51 0.35
N GLY A 111 -12.18 7.90 1.12
CA GLY A 111 -12.09 9.03 2.05
C GLY A 111 -11.61 8.68 3.46
N ASP A 112 -11.35 7.41 3.76
CA ASP A 112 -10.95 6.92 5.08
C ASP A 112 -9.41 6.85 5.27
N HIS A 113 -8.66 7.15 4.23
CA HIS A 113 -7.19 7.23 4.25
C HIS A 113 -6.67 8.25 3.23
N PRO A 114 -5.37 8.62 3.27
CA PRO A 114 -4.77 9.51 2.29
C PRO A 114 -4.89 8.96 0.84
N PRO A 115 -5.16 9.81 -0.17
CA PRO A 115 -5.36 9.36 -1.53
C PRO A 115 -4.10 8.79 -2.17
N GLY A 116 -4.28 7.85 -3.10
CA GLY A 116 -3.21 7.18 -3.84
C GLY A 116 -2.64 5.97 -3.09
N CYS A 117 -1.35 5.71 -3.26
CA CYS A 117 -0.66 4.54 -2.70
C CYS A 117 0.61 4.97 -1.96
N MET A 118 0.76 4.59 -0.70
CA MET A 118 1.94 4.90 0.12
C MET A 118 3.25 4.48 -0.56
N ILE A 119 3.29 3.30 -1.18
CA ILE A 119 4.50 2.74 -1.80
C ILE A 119 4.79 3.40 -3.16
N SER A 120 3.75 3.60 -3.99
CA SER A 120 3.90 4.18 -5.33
C SER A 120 4.39 5.63 -5.29
N LEU A 121 3.97 6.39 -4.27
CA LEU A 121 4.28 7.81 -4.10
C LEU A 121 5.55 8.06 -3.27
N ALA A 122 6.09 7.02 -2.62
CA ALA A 122 7.24 7.17 -1.75
C ALA A 122 8.54 7.42 -2.52
N CYS A 123 9.38 8.29 -1.95
CA CYS A 123 10.82 8.40 -2.28
C CYS A 123 11.16 8.82 -3.72
N ALA A 124 10.37 9.71 -4.34
CA ALA A 124 10.74 10.27 -5.63
C ALA A 124 12.09 11.05 -5.60
N HIS A 125 12.38 11.70 -4.46
CA HIS A 125 13.60 12.47 -4.23
C HIS A 125 14.17 12.13 -2.85
N THR A 126 14.98 11.07 -2.76
CA THR A 126 15.53 10.61 -1.48
C THR A 126 17.01 10.95 -1.39
N PRO A 127 17.46 11.69 -0.37
CA PRO A 127 18.88 11.94 -0.13
C PRO A 127 19.69 10.65 0.02
N PRO A 128 20.99 10.66 -0.30
CA PRO A 128 21.87 9.51 -0.12
C PRO A 128 21.85 8.90 1.30
N ALA A 129 21.62 9.75 2.31
CA ALA A 129 21.54 9.32 3.71
C ALA A 129 20.37 8.36 4.02
N LEU A 130 19.36 8.28 3.15
CA LEU A 130 18.19 7.43 3.31
C LEU A 130 18.17 6.29 2.28
N LYS A 131 19.34 5.76 1.97
CA LYS A 131 19.53 4.72 0.97
C LYS A 131 18.69 3.47 1.27
N SER A 132 18.65 3.01 2.53
CA SER A 132 17.89 1.84 2.99
C SER A 132 16.39 1.98 2.68
N ILE A 133 15.79 3.11 3.04
CA ILE A 133 14.37 3.39 2.77
C ILE A 133 14.08 3.43 1.26
N ARG A 134 14.97 4.07 0.50
CA ARG A 134 14.83 4.12 -0.96
C ARG A 134 14.88 2.73 -1.57
N GLU A 135 15.84 1.91 -1.16
CA GLU A 135 16.00 0.53 -1.65
C GLU A 135 14.78 -0.31 -1.30
N MET A 136 14.29 -0.26 -0.07
CA MET A 136 13.05 -0.94 0.34
C MET A 136 11.88 -0.55 -0.57
N MET A 137 11.67 0.74 -0.85
CA MET A 137 10.56 1.18 -1.70
C MET A 137 10.73 0.75 -3.16
N VAL A 138 11.97 0.68 -3.67
CA VAL A 138 12.27 0.15 -5.01
C VAL A 138 11.93 -1.34 -5.06
N GLU A 139 12.36 -2.12 -4.07
CA GLU A 139 12.09 -3.56 -3.98
C GLU A 139 10.59 -3.86 -3.88
N LEU A 140 9.83 -3.10 -3.08
CA LEU A 140 8.38 -3.27 -2.97
C LEU A 140 7.65 -2.97 -4.28
N ARG A 141 8.09 -1.96 -5.02
CA ARG A 141 7.53 -1.67 -6.35
C ARG A 141 7.88 -2.74 -7.37
N ALA A 142 9.12 -3.22 -7.36
CA ALA A 142 9.55 -4.33 -8.22
C ALA A 142 8.79 -5.62 -7.89
N PHE A 143 8.53 -5.89 -6.59
CA PHE A 143 7.72 -7.02 -6.15
C PHE A 143 6.28 -6.94 -6.68
N SER A 144 5.65 -5.76 -6.63
CA SER A 144 4.30 -5.56 -7.16
C SER A 144 4.24 -5.74 -8.68
N GLU A 145 5.25 -5.26 -9.41
CA GLU A 145 5.38 -5.48 -10.86
C GLU A 145 5.63 -6.96 -11.19
N GLY A 146 6.48 -7.63 -10.42
CA GLY A 146 6.71 -9.06 -10.53
C GLY A 146 5.45 -9.89 -10.31
N ALA A 147 4.58 -9.51 -9.37
CA ALA A 147 3.29 -10.17 -9.17
C ALA A 147 2.35 -10.03 -10.38
N MET A 148 2.37 -8.88 -11.06
CA MET A 148 1.66 -8.70 -12.33
C MET A 148 2.24 -9.62 -13.42
N ALA A 149 3.56 -9.69 -13.54
CA ALA A 149 4.24 -10.57 -14.50
C ALA A 149 3.90 -12.05 -14.25
N GLU A 150 3.93 -12.51 -13.00
CA GLU A 150 3.55 -13.88 -12.63
C GLU A 150 2.10 -14.19 -12.99
N ARG A 151 1.17 -13.25 -12.77
CA ARG A 151 -0.22 -13.44 -13.19
C ARG A 151 -0.36 -13.59 -14.71
N ILE A 152 0.42 -12.81 -15.47
CA ILE A 152 0.44 -12.91 -16.94
C ILE A 152 1.04 -14.23 -17.39
N ARG A 153 2.17 -14.69 -16.81
CA ARG A 153 2.77 -16.00 -17.09
C ARG A 153 1.80 -17.15 -16.81
N LYS A 154 1.08 -17.05 -15.69
CA LYS A 154 0.02 -18.01 -15.37
C LYS A 154 -1.07 -18.02 -16.45
N GLY A 155 -1.49 -16.85 -16.94
CA GLY A 155 -2.46 -16.75 -18.03
C GLY A 155 -1.98 -17.39 -19.34
N ILE A 156 -0.69 -17.27 -19.66
CA ILE A 156 -0.08 -17.98 -20.80
C ILE A 156 -0.16 -19.51 -20.57
N ALA A 157 0.19 -19.99 -19.40
CA ALA A 157 0.14 -21.41 -19.07
C ALA A 157 -1.30 -21.97 -19.07
N ASP A 158 -2.27 -21.17 -18.63
CA ASP A 158 -3.71 -21.50 -18.64
C ASP A 158 -4.33 -21.34 -20.06
N GLY A 159 -3.62 -20.71 -21.01
CA GLY A 159 -4.07 -20.50 -22.39
C GLY A 159 -5.06 -19.33 -22.56
N ASP A 160 -5.17 -18.43 -21.58
CA ASP A 160 -6.02 -17.22 -21.64
C ASP A 160 -5.25 -15.96 -22.06
N VAL A 161 -3.91 -16.06 -22.18
CA VAL A 161 -3.02 -15.01 -22.67
C VAL A 161 -2.16 -15.59 -23.83
N PRO A 162 -1.94 -14.84 -24.94
CA PRO A 162 -1.07 -15.29 -26.03
C PRO A 162 0.37 -15.57 -25.55
N ALA A 163 0.99 -16.62 -26.09
CA ALA A 163 2.33 -17.06 -25.67
C ALA A 163 3.47 -16.20 -26.22
N ASP A 164 3.21 -15.40 -27.24
CA ASP A 164 4.18 -14.58 -27.98
C ASP A 164 4.32 -13.14 -27.47
N ILE A 165 3.70 -12.82 -26.32
CA ILE A 165 3.79 -11.49 -25.71
C ILE A 165 5.07 -11.32 -24.89
N ASP A 166 5.57 -10.09 -24.82
CA ASP A 166 6.58 -9.68 -23.85
C ASP A 166 5.94 -9.45 -22.49
N VAL A 167 6.04 -10.47 -21.62
CA VAL A 167 5.43 -10.48 -20.28
C VAL A 167 5.96 -9.33 -19.41
N GLU A 168 7.29 -9.11 -19.44
CA GLU A 168 7.95 -8.11 -18.62
C GLU A 168 7.52 -6.69 -19.03
N MET A 169 7.46 -6.45 -20.34
CA MET A 169 7.06 -5.14 -20.86
C MET A 169 5.58 -4.86 -20.59
N LEU A 170 4.71 -5.89 -20.71
CA LEU A 170 3.29 -5.73 -20.41
C LEU A 170 3.05 -5.46 -18.91
N ALA A 171 3.76 -6.18 -18.04
CA ALA A 171 3.71 -5.95 -16.58
C ALA A 171 4.23 -4.55 -16.22
N ALA A 172 5.36 -4.13 -16.79
CA ALA A 172 5.94 -2.81 -16.59
C ALA A 172 5.00 -1.69 -17.06
N PHE A 173 4.32 -1.87 -18.19
CA PHE A 173 3.32 -0.92 -18.68
C PHE A 173 2.17 -0.75 -17.69
N PHE A 174 1.54 -1.85 -17.24
CA PHE A 174 0.44 -1.78 -16.29
C PHE A 174 0.87 -1.28 -14.91
N SER A 175 2.08 -1.62 -14.46
CA SER A 175 2.70 -1.07 -13.25
C SER A 175 2.89 0.45 -13.37
N ALA A 176 3.37 0.95 -14.52
CA ALA A 176 3.53 2.38 -14.77
C ALA A 176 2.18 3.12 -14.74
N VAL A 177 1.13 2.54 -15.36
CA VAL A 177 -0.23 3.09 -15.31
C VAL A 177 -0.73 3.15 -13.87
N ALA A 178 -0.64 2.05 -13.10
CA ALA A 178 -1.10 2.01 -11.70
C ALA A 178 -0.38 3.06 -10.83
N ARG A 179 0.93 3.25 -11.02
CA ARG A 179 1.70 4.31 -10.35
C ARG A 179 1.25 5.71 -10.76
N GLY A 180 0.95 5.91 -12.03
CA GLY A 180 0.39 7.17 -12.54
C GLY A 180 -0.97 7.49 -11.92
N LEU A 181 -1.84 6.48 -11.74
CA LEU A 181 -3.12 6.63 -11.06
C LEU A 181 -2.96 7.08 -9.60
N ALA A 182 -1.92 6.59 -8.89
CA ALA A 182 -1.65 7.03 -7.53
C ALA A 182 -1.31 8.53 -7.46
N GLY A 183 -0.51 9.04 -8.40
CA GLY A 183 -0.23 10.47 -8.54
C GLY A 183 -1.48 11.28 -8.86
N GLN A 184 -2.28 10.82 -9.84
CA GLN A 184 -3.54 11.49 -10.21
C GLN A 184 -4.52 11.56 -9.04
N ALA A 185 -4.63 10.50 -8.23
CA ALA A 185 -5.48 10.49 -7.03
C ALA A 185 -4.98 11.53 -6.00
N ARG A 186 -3.67 11.62 -5.80
CA ARG A 186 -3.05 12.61 -4.91
C ARG A 186 -3.35 14.04 -5.39
N ASP A 187 -3.39 14.26 -6.69
CA ASP A 187 -3.73 15.55 -7.31
C ASP A 187 -5.25 15.83 -7.30
N GLY A 188 -6.07 14.99 -6.68
CA GLY A 188 -7.50 15.19 -6.54
C GLY A 188 -8.34 14.69 -7.72
N ALA A 189 -7.79 13.80 -8.57
CA ALA A 189 -8.59 13.20 -9.64
C ALA A 189 -9.73 12.35 -9.07
N SER A 190 -10.92 12.44 -9.72
CA SER A 190 -12.07 11.66 -9.31
C SER A 190 -11.93 10.17 -9.62
N ARG A 191 -12.70 9.34 -8.90
CA ARG A 191 -12.78 7.89 -9.11
C ARG A 191 -13.11 7.55 -10.58
N GLU A 192 -14.07 8.28 -11.18
CA GLU A 192 -14.51 8.08 -12.56
C GLU A 192 -13.36 8.33 -13.55
N LYS A 193 -12.58 9.41 -13.32
CA LYS A 193 -11.40 9.70 -14.14
C LYS A 193 -10.35 8.59 -14.05
N LEU A 194 -10.06 8.11 -12.85
CA LEU A 194 -9.09 7.02 -12.65
C LEU A 194 -9.58 5.71 -13.28
N ALA A 195 -10.87 5.38 -13.13
CA ALA A 195 -11.48 4.20 -13.74
C ALA A 195 -11.43 4.28 -15.28
N GLU A 196 -11.65 5.47 -15.87
CA GLU A 196 -11.54 5.66 -17.31
C GLU A 196 -10.12 5.44 -17.82
N ILE A 197 -9.09 5.97 -17.13
CA ILE A 197 -7.69 5.74 -17.46
C ILE A 197 -7.38 4.24 -17.41
N GLY A 198 -7.85 3.53 -16.38
CA GLY A 198 -7.70 2.08 -16.28
C GLY A 198 -8.34 1.33 -17.45
N ARG A 199 -9.56 1.72 -17.86
CA ARG A 199 -10.23 1.13 -19.04
C ARG A 199 -9.47 1.42 -20.34
N LEU A 200 -8.91 2.61 -20.49
CA LEU A 200 -8.07 2.95 -21.63
C LEU A 200 -6.77 2.11 -21.65
N ALA A 201 -6.13 1.92 -20.50
CA ALA A 201 -4.95 1.08 -20.38
C ALA A 201 -5.24 -0.37 -20.80
N MET A 202 -6.43 -0.90 -20.47
CA MET A 202 -6.87 -2.24 -20.86
C MET A 202 -7.09 -2.41 -22.38
N ARG A 203 -7.07 -1.35 -23.18
CA ARG A 203 -7.06 -1.45 -24.66
C ARG A 203 -5.70 -1.94 -25.18
N ALA A 204 -4.64 -1.78 -24.41
CA ALA A 204 -3.32 -2.34 -24.71
C ALA A 204 -3.21 -3.85 -24.39
N TRP A 205 -4.25 -4.45 -23.80
CA TRP A 205 -4.27 -5.89 -23.55
C TRP A 205 -4.18 -6.66 -24.85
N PRO A 206 -3.28 -7.65 -24.97
CA PRO A 206 -3.11 -8.43 -26.20
C PRO A 206 -4.41 -9.08 -26.65
N ALA A 207 -4.73 -8.98 -27.94
CA ALA A 207 -5.88 -9.69 -28.53
C ALA A 207 -5.57 -11.19 -28.52
N GLY A 208 -6.35 -12.00 -27.79
CA GLY A 208 -6.21 -13.44 -27.80
C GLY A 208 -6.53 -14.00 -29.19
N ASN A 209 -5.65 -14.80 -29.76
CA ASN A 209 -6.01 -15.69 -30.88
C ASN A 209 -7.02 -16.70 -30.31
N GLY A 210 -8.30 -16.52 -30.65
CA GLY A 210 -9.43 -17.21 -30.08
C GLY A 210 -9.41 -18.74 -30.26
N THR A 211 -8.76 -19.43 -29.34
CA THR A 211 -8.97 -20.87 -29.12
C THR A 211 -9.14 -21.11 -27.62
N ARG A 212 -10.40 -21.10 -27.16
CA ARG A 212 -10.76 -21.61 -25.82
C ARG A 212 -10.36 -23.07 -25.70
N ARG A 213 -9.35 -23.37 -24.91
CA ARG A 213 -9.13 -24.72 -24.35
C ARG A 213 -9.61 -24.72 -22.90
N SER A 214 -10.48 -25.68 -22.57
CA SER A 214 -11.03 -25.93 -21.26
C SER A 214 -9.96 -26.32 -20.24
N LYS A 215 -10.08 -25.80 -19.01
CA LYS A 215 -9.16 -25.92 -17.87
C LYS A 215 -8.93 -27.35 -17.37
N PRO A 216 -7.73 -27.66 -16.88
CA PRO A 216 -7.52 -28.56 -15.75
C PRO A 216 -7.28 -27.79 -14.45
N VAL A 217 -7.72 -28.38 -13.33
CA VAL A 217 -7.74 -27.82 -11.97
C VAL A 217 -6.51 -28.27 -11.18
N LYS A 218 -5.97 -27.36 -10.35
CA LYS A 218 -5.15 -27.48 -9.12
C LYS A 218 -3.66 -27.20 -9.20
N SER A 219 -3.20 -26.23 -8.36
CA SER A 219 -2.30 -26.50 -7.23
C SER A 219 -2.14 -25.27 -6.31
N LYS A 220 -1.86 -25.53 -5.02
CA LYS A 220 -1.76 -24.57 -3.89
C LYS A 220 -0.35 -24.01 -3.78
N GLY A 221 -0.22 -22.71 -3.43
CA GLY A 221 0.92 -22.22 -2.65
C GLY A 221 1.69 -21.03 -3.20
N ALA A 222 1.47 -19.84 -2.65
CA ALA A 222 2.48 -18.79 -2.51
C ALA A 222 2.06 -17.79 -1.43
N ARG A 223 2.40 -18.10 -0.18
CA ARG A 223 2.39 -17.12 0.93
C ARG A 223 3.82 -17.02 1.43
N GLY A 224 4.52 -15.93 1.25
CA GLY A 224 5.83 -15.75 1.87
C GLY A 224 6.76 -14.67 1.33
N ALA A 225 6.62 -14.23 0.09
CA ALA A 225 7.65 -13.39 -0.54
C ALA A 225 7.61 -11.90 -0.12
N ALA A 226 6.43 -11.30 0.12
CA ALA A 226 6.34 -9.90 0.52
C ALA A 226 6.90 -9.63 1.92
N GLN A 227 6.75 -10.59 2.85
CA GLN A 227 7.29 -10.48 4.21
C GLN A 227 8.82 -10.50 4.27
N THR A 228 9.49 -11.04 3.24
CA THR A 228 10.95 -11.16 3.21
C THR A 228 11.64 -9.84 2.85
N ALA A 229 11.05 -9.01 2.02
CA ALA A 229 11.63 -7.72 1.63
C ALA A 229 11.69 -6.74 2.81
N VAL A 230 10.64 -6.71 3.65
CA VAL A 230 10.60 -5.83 4.84
C VAL A 230 11.49 -6.39 5.99
N ARG A 231 11.57 -7.73 6.16
CA ARG A 231 12.39 -8.36 7.19
C ARG A 231 13.90 -8.22 7.02
N ARG A 232 14.40 -7.88 5.84
CA ARG A 232 15.85 -7.70 5.60
C ARG A 232 16.40 -6.38 6.10
N LEU A 233 15.56 -5.46 6.53
CA LEU A 233 15.92 -4.10 6.94
C LEU A 233 15.63 -3.83 8.43
N SER A 234 15.01 -4.74 9.14
CA SER A 234 14.90 -4.78 10.61
C SER A 234 15.97 -5.70 11.21
#